data_89212dab4d4eca8805fca79fd097394e
#
_entry.id   89212dab4d4eca8805fca79fd097394e
#
_cell.length_a   1.000
_cell.length_b   1.000
_cell.length_c   1.000
_cell.angle_alpha   90.00
_cell.angle_beta   90.00
_cell.angle_gamma   90.00
#
_symmetry.space_group_name_H-M   'P 1'
#
loop_
_entity.id
_entity.type
_entity.pdbx_description
1 polymer ?
#
loop_
_entity_poly.entity_id
_entity_poly.type
_entity_poly.pdbx_seq_one_letter_code
_entity_poly.pdbx_strand_id
1 'polypeptide(L)'
;MDDSYAIRLAKTKLRDAYRKGDVNGVLSVFGDGYSDMSAGLASFYGAEARAVLKHRLRKLFALYDAHLTVTIISISIQGSLAFDWGWHRLTLTPKKGGRSTTTRRRYLEIWQKGNDGNWKIAIFLDNVDVPPQMPPREVLSELRHGLGTGSRRSGRSRRSQIGSAN
;
A
#
# COMPACT_ATOMS: atom_id res chain seq x y z
N MET A 1 -11.89 -17.78 5.95
CA MET A 1 -10.59 -17.07 6.13
C MET A 1 -10.91 -15.58 6.09
N ASP A 2 -10.38 -14.79 7.01
CA ASP A 2 -10.53 -13.33 6.99
C ASP A 2 -9.90 -12.74 5.73
N ASP A 3 -10.62 -11.84 5.05
CA ASP A 3 -10.19 -11.25 3.77
C ASP A 3 -8.92 -10.39 3.92
N SER A 4 -8.76 -9.71 5.06
CA SER A 4 -7.52 -8.97 5.35
C SER A 4 -6.32 -9.92 5.47
N TYR A 5 -6.51 -11.07 6.10
CA TYR A 5 -5.48 -12.11 6.18
C TYR A 5 -5.16 -12.69 4.79
N ALA A 6 -6.17 -12.91 3.95
CA ALA A 6 -5.98 -13.41 2.58
C ALA A 6 -5.14 -12.44 1.72
N ILE A 7 -5.38 -11.12 1.82
CA ILE A 7 -4.57 -10.10 1.15
C ILE A 7 -3.13 -10.12 1.69
N ARG A 8 -2.93 -10.20 3.02
CA ARG A 8 -1.58 -10.29 3.62
C ARG A 8 -0.83 -11.54 3.17
N LEU A 9 -1.55 -12.66 3.02
CA LEU A 9 -0.97 -13.90 2.50
C LEU A 9 -0.57 -13.76 1.02
N ALA A 10 -1.38 -13.09 0.20
CA ALA A 10 -1.03 -12.79 -1.19
C ALA A 10 0.24 -11.90 -1.28
N LYS A 11 0.37 -10.90 -0.40
CA LYS A 11 1.60 -10.09 -0.28
C LYS A 11 2.82 -10.93 0.14
N THR A 12 2.63 -11.91 1.00
CA THR A 12 3.71 -12.85 1.38
C THR A 12 4.15 -13.69 0.19
N LYS A 13 3.19 -14.23 -0.58
CA LYS A 13 3.48 -14.95 -1.83
C LYS A 13 4.24 -14.07 -2.83
N LEU A 14 3.85 -12.81 -2.98
CA LEU A 14 4.52 -11.84 -3.83
C LEU A 14 6.00 -11.66 -3.44
N ARG A 15 6.27 -11.43 -2.15
CA ARG A 15 7.64 -11.29 -1.64
C ARG A 15 8.50 -12.54 -1.87
N ASP A 16 7.90 -13.70 -1.61
CA ASP A 16 8.59 -14.99 -1.80
C ASP A 16 8.90 -15.26 -3.28
N ALA A 17 7.98 -14.90 -4.18
CA ALA A 17 8.19 -15.01 -5.62
C ALA A 17 9.32 -14.08 -6.10
N TYR A 18 9.40 -12.86 -5.60
CA TYR A 18 10.53 -11.96 -5.88
C TYR A 18 11.85 -12.57 -5.42
N ARG A 19 11.92 -13.07 -4.17
CA ARG A 19 13.12 -13.69 -3.63
C ARG A 19 13.58 -14.91 -4.42
N LYS A 20 12.64 -15.67 -4.98
CA LYS A 20 12.93 -16.87 -5.80
C LYS A 20 13.19 -16.55 -7.27
N GLY A 21 12.97 -15.33 -7.72
CA GLY A 21 12.98 -14.99 -9.14
C GLY A 21 11.85 -15.67 -9.93
N ASP A 22 10.73 -15.98 -9.26
CA ASP A 22 9.59 -16.68 -9.85
C ASP A 22 8.63 -15.70 -10.52
N VAL A 23 8.79 -15.55 -11.84
CA VAL A 23 7.94 -14.68 -12.66
C VAL A 23 6.46 -15.06 -12.56
N ASN A 24 6.14 -16.35 -12.61
CA ASN A 24 4.76 -16.82 -12.58
C ASN A 24 4.14 -16.62 -11.19
N GLY A 25 4.92 -16.85 -10.13
CA GLY A 25 4.54 -16.56 -8.75
C GLY A 25 4.19 -15.08 -8.55
N VAL A 26 4.98 -14.16 -9.09
CA VAL A 26 4.64 -12.73 -9.06
C VAL A 26 3.34 -12.48 -9.82
N LEU A 27 3.24 -12.93 -11.08
CA LEU A 27 2.06 -12.72 -11.92
C LEU A 27 0.78 -13.32 -11.31
N SER A 28 0.91 -14.35 -10.48
CA SER A 28 -0.24 -15.00 -9.84
C SER A 28 -0.97 -14.10 -8.83
N VAL A 29 -0.34 -13.05 -8.35
CA VAL A 29 -0.93 -12.09 -7.40
C VAL A 29 -1.71 -10.99 -8.11
N PHE A 30 -1.43 -10.75 -9.39
CA PHE A 30 -2.12 -9.75 -10.21
C PHE A 30 -3.28 -10.36 -10.99
N GLY A 31 -4.38 -9.64 -11.10
CA GLY A 31 -5.52 -10.02 -11.93
C GLY A 31 -5.16 -9.99 -13.43
N ASP A 32 -5.92 -10.70 -14.25
CA ASP A 32 -5.66 -10.75 -15.69
C ASP A 32 -5.90 -9.39 -16.37
N GLY A 33 -6.85 -8.62 -15.84
CA GLY A 33 -7.19 -7.27 -16.32
C GLY A 33 -6.56 -6.13 -15.51
N TYR A 34 -5.46 -6.38 -14.78
CA TYR A 34 -4.92 -5.34 -13.91
C TYR A 34 -4.37 -4.12 -14.67
N SER A 35 -4.34 -2.99 -13.98
CA SER A 35 -3.74 -1.73 -14.45
C SER A 35 -2.44 -1.44 -13.72
N ASP A 36 -1.39 -1.12 -14.47
CA ASP A 36 -0.07 -0.73 -13.96
C ASP A 36 0.14 0.78 -14.15
N MET A 37 0.24 1.51 -13.04
CA MET A 37 0.51 2.95 -13.00
C MET A 37 1.80 3.23 -12.22
N SER A 38 2.83 2.42 -12.42
CA SER A 38 4.12 2.56 -11.75
C SER A 38 4.81 3.87 -12.10
N ALA A 39 5.38 4.54 -11.09
CA ALA A 39 6.08 5.80 -11.27
C ALA A 39 7.27 5.70 -12.22
N GLY A 40 7.41 6.69 -13.08
CA GLY A 40 8.49 6.78 -14.06
C GLY A 40 8.32 5.85 -15.27
N LEU A 41 7.14 5.24 -15.43
CA LEU A 41 6.80 4.35 -16.53
C LEU A 41 5.49 4.81 -17.18
N ALA A 42 5.28 4.42 -18.45
CA ALA A 42 3.97 4.56 -19.06
C ALA A 42 2.96 3.65 -18.36
N SER A 43 1.71 4.09 -18.27
CA SER A 43 0.62 3.25 -17.75
C SER A 43 0.25 2.18 -18.78
N PHE A 44 -0.01 0.97 -18.29
CA PHE A 44 -0.45 -0.17 -19.10
C PHE A 44 -1.70 -0.77 -18.47
N TYR A 45 -2.53 -1.39 -19.30
CA TYR A 45 -3.85 -1.89 -18.88
C TYR A 45 -4.08 -3.31 -19.40
N GLY A 46 -4.76 -4.13 -18.59
CA GLY A 46 -5.22 -5.45 -18.96
C GLY A 46 -4.11 -6.40 -19.42
N ALA A 47 -4.35 -7.10 -20.52
CA ALA A 47 -3.42 -8.08 -21.07
C ALA A 47 -2.05 -7.48 -21.41
N GLU A 48 -2.02 -6.22 -21.88
CA GLU A 48 -0.78 -5.50 -22.17
C GLU A 48 0.03 -5.25 -20.90
N ALA A 49 -0.61 -4.78 -19.81
CA ALA A 49 0.05 -4.59 -18.52
C ALA A 49 0.70 -5.89 -18.02
N ARG A 50 -0.03 -7.01 -18.14
CA ARG A 50 0.46 -8.32 -17.75
C ARG A 50 1.65 -8.78 -18.58
N ALA A 51 1.62 -8.57 -19.90
CA ALA A 51 2.72 -8.91 -20.80
C ALA A 51 3.97 -8.07 -20.52
N VAL A 52 3.80 -6.76 -20.29
CA VAL A 52 4.87 -5.84 -19.93
C VAL A 52 5.48 -6.21 -18.57
N LEU A 53 4.68 -6.50 -17.56
CA LEU A 53 5.17 -6.95 -16.26
C LEU A 53 5.98 -8.23 -16.40
N LYS A 54 5.45 -9.23 -17.11
CA LYS A 54 6.16 -10.49 -17.36
C LYS A 54 7.53 -10.27 -18.00
N HIS A 55 7.60 -9.41 -19.01
CA HIS A 55 8.86 -9.08 -19.70
C HIS A 55 9.85 -8.38 -18.76
N ARG A 56 9.39 -7.41 -17.97
CA ARG A 56 10.21 -6.69 -16.97
C ARG A 56 10.77 -7.64 -15.92
N LEU A 57 9.94 -8.52 -15.37
CA LEU A 57 10.36 -9.48 -14.35
C LEU A 57 11.40 -10.47 -14.89
N ARG A 58 11.24 -10.96 -16.12
CA ARG A 58 12.24 -11.83 -16.77
C ARG A 58 13.59 -11.15 -16.86
N LYS A 59 13.63 -9.89 -17.32
CA LYS A 59 14.87 -9.11 -17.39
C LYS A 59 15.46 -8.86 -16.01
N LEU A 60 14.62 -8.48 -15.05
CA LEU A 60 15.05 -8.20 -13.68
C LEU A 60 15.72 -9.43 -13.06
N PHE A 61 15.03 -10.57 -13.08
CA PHE A 61 15.51 -11.79 -12.44
C PHE A 61 16.66 -12.47 -13.20
N ALA A 62 16.85 -12.17 -14.49
CA ALA A 62 18.03 -12.60 -15.21
C ALA A 62 19.32 -11.90 -14.73
N LEU A 63 19.18 -10.63 -14.31
CA LEU A 63 20.33 -9.78 -13.98
C LEU A 63 20.57 -9.64 -12.47
N TYR A 64 19.51 -9.76 -11.65
CA TYR A 64 19.53 -9.43 -10.24
C TYR A 64 18.89 -10.52 -9.37
N ASP A 65 19.43 -10.70 -8.18
CA ASP A 65 18.71 -11.26 -7.05
C ASP A 65 17.89 -10.14 -6.43
N ALA A 66 16.58 -10.35 -6.31
CA ALA A 66 15.64 -9.32 -5.90
C ALA A 66 15.04 -9.64 -4.53
N HIS A 67 15.09 -8.67 -3.62
CA HIS A 67 14.47 -8.77 -2.31
C HIS A 67 13.44 -7.67 -2.13
N LEU A 68 12.16 -8.07 -2.10
CA LEU A 68 11.02 -7.19 -1.89
C LEU A 68 10.57 -7.25 -0.43
N THR A 69 10.48 -6.10 0.22
CA THR A 69 9.80 -5.96 1.51
C THR A 69 8.59 -5.05 1.35
N VAL A 70 7.49 -5.39 2.02
CA VAL A 70 6.25 -4.62 1.97
C VAL A 70 5.80 -4.32 3.40
N THR A 71 5.55 -3.04 3.67
CA THR A 71 4.95 -2.57 4.92
C THR A 71 3.56 -2.05 4.61
N ILE A 72 2.55 -2.74 5.08
CA ILE A 72 1.15 -2.35 4.93
C ILE A 72 0.81 -1.39 6.08
N ILE A 73 0.30 -0.21 5.76
CA ILE A 73 -0.21 0.76 6.75
C ILE A 73 -1.66 0.46 7.05
N SER A 74 -2.47 0.29 6.01
CA SER A 74 -3.90 0.04 6.17
C SER A 74 -4.41 -0.87 5.06
N ILE A 75 -5.40 -1.67 5.38
CA ILE A 75 -6.23 -2.42 4.45
C ILE A 75 -7.68 -2.08 4.76
N SER A 76 -8.43 -1.67 3.75
CA SER A 76 -9.87 -1.43 3.83
C SER A 76 -10.59 -2.34 2.85
N ILE A 77 -11.65 -3.01 3.31
CA ILE A 77 -12.38 -4.01 2.53
C ILE A 77 -13.84 -3.60 2.44
N GLN A 78 -14.40 -3.68 1.25
CA GLN A 78 -15.80 -3.40 0.98
C GLN A 78 -16.36 -4.40 -0.04
N GLY A 79 -16.99 -5.45 0.45
CA GLY A 79 -17.49 -6.54 -0.38
C GLY A 79 -16.37 -7.26 -1.12
N SER A 80 -16.42 -7.27 -2.46
CA SER A 80 -15.41 -7.89 -3.33
C SER A 80 -14.27 -6.94 -3.72
N LEU A 81 -14.26 -5.72 -3.19
CA LEU A 81 -13.20 -4.74 -3.40
C LEU A 81 -12.45 -4.49 -2.10
N ALA A 82 -11.16 -4.28 -2.23
CA ALA A 82 -10.32 -3.79 -1.14
C ALA A 82 -9.27 -2.83 -1.68
N PHE A 83 -8.76 -1.97 -0.81
CA PHE A 83 -7.56 -1.22 -1.10
C PHE A 83 -6.61 -1.31 0.08
N ASP A 84 -5.32 -1.34 -0.23
CA ASP A 84 -4.27 -1.21 0.76
C ASP A 84 -3.21 -0.22 0.30
N TRP A 85 -2.53 0.36 1.26
CA TRP A 85 -1.46 1.28 1.01
C TRP A 85 -0.36 1.16 2.04
N GLY A 86 0.82 1.62 1.66
CA GLY A 86 1.99 1.54 2.50
C GLY A 86 3.26 1.84 1.75
N TRP A 87 4.33 1.14 2.15
CA TRP A 87 5.63 1.22 1.47
C TRP A 87 6.07 -0.14 0.98
N HIS A 88 6.79 -0.13 -0.12
CA HIS A 88 7.63 -1.25 -0.50
C HIS A 88 9.08 -0.79 -0.68
N ARG A 89 9.98 -1.71 -0.41
CA ARG A 89 11.41 -1.53 -0.63
C ARG A 89 11.88 -2.69 -1.49
N LEU A 90 12.50 -2.36 -2.61
CA LEU A 90 13.09 -3.35 -3.50
C LEU A 90 14.61 -3.20 -3.48
N THR A 91 15.29 -4.24 -3.03
CA THR A 91 16.76 -4.34 -3.07
C THR A 91 17.14 -5.28 -4.21
N LEU A 92 18.01 -4.79 -5.08
CA LEU A 92 18.53 -5.52 -6.24
C LEU A 92 20.03 -5.73 -6.07
N THR A 93 20.46 -6.99 -6.06
CA THR A 93 21.86 -7.38 -6.01
C THR A 93 22.25 -7.97 -7.37
N PRO A 94 23.22 -7.36 -8.10
CA PRO A 94 23.63 -7.86 -9.40
C PRO A 94 24.22 -9.27 -9.30
N LYS A 95 23.75 -10.23 -10.10
CA LYS A 95 24.27 -11.61 -10.12
C LYS A 95 25.69 -11.74 -10.58
N LYS A 96 26.16 -10.78 -11.38
CA LYS A 96 27.57 -10.73 -11.87
C LYS A 96 28.51 -10.02 -10.89
N GLY A 97 28.07 -9.75 -9.67
CA GLY A 97 28.83 -8.97 -8.69
C GLY A 97 28.58 -7.47 -8.83
N GLY A 98 28.91 -6.74 -7.79
CA GLY A 98 28.72 -5.31 -7.73
C GLY A 98 27.87 -4.89 -6.51
N ARG A 99 27.58 -3.60 -6.43
CA ARG A 99 26.89 -3.00 -5.30
C ARG A 99 25.38 -3.20 -5.42
N SER A 100 24.75 -3.64 -4.34
CA SER A 100 23.27 -3.67 -4.26
C SER A 100 22.71 -2.26 -4.28
N THR A 101 21.57 -2.11 -4.93
CA THR A 101 20.76 -0.87 -4.92
C THR A 101 19.45 -1.13 -4.23
N THR A 102 18.96 -0.14 -3.48
CA THR A 102 17.69 -0.22 -2.79
C THR A 102 16.85 1.01 -3.14
N THR A 103 15.62 0.76 -3.59
CA THR A 103 14.63 1.82 -3.81
C THR A 103 13.48 1.64 -2.82
N ARG A 104 13.00 2.75 -2.27
CA ARG A 104 11.80 2.80 -1.44
C ARG A 104 10.71 3.56 -2.18
N ARG A 105 9.50 3.01 -2.19
CA ARG A 105 8.33 3.62 -2.81
C ARG A 105 7.12 3.49 -1.90
N ARG A 106 6.25 4.47 -1.89
CA ARG A 106 4.90 4.36 -1.36
C ARG A 106 4.00 3.81 -2.44
N TYR A 107 3.02 3.00 -2.07
CA TYR A 107 2.10 2.37 -3.00
C TYR A 107 0.65 2.47 -2.54
N LEU A 108 -0.24 2.40 -3.50
CA LEU A 108 -1.66 2.13 -3.34
C LEU A 108 -2.02 0.99 -4.27
N GLU A 109 -2.70 -0.02 -3.74
CA GLU A 109 -3.23 -1.13 -4.52
C GLU A 109 -4.72 -1.26 -4.31
N ILE A 110 -5.44 -1.51 -5.40
CA ILE A 110 -6.84 -1.91 -5.38
C ILE A 110 -6.89 -3.40 -5.69
N TRP A 111 -7.59 -4.14 -4.85
CA TRP A 111 -7.77 -5.58 -4.92
C TRP A 111 -9.19 -5.93 -5.33
N GLN A 112 -9.32 -6.96 -6.13
CA GLN A 112 -10.59 -7.55 -6.53
C GLN A 112 -10.63 -9.01 -6.06
N LYS A 113 -11.72 -9.38 -5.39
CA LYS A 113 -11.98 -10.78 -5.03
C LYS A 113 -12.63 -11.49 -6.21
N GLY A 114 -12.00 -12.54 -6.67
CA GLY A 114 -12.53 -13.40 -7.74
C GLY A 114 -13.66 -14.32 -7.26
N ASN A 115 -14.35 -14.94 -8.20
CA ASN A 115 -15.39 -15.93 -7.91
C ASN A 115 -14.83 -17.19 -7.19
N ASP A 116 -13.54 -17.44 -7.32
CA ASP A 116 -12.79 -18.48 -6.61
C ASP A 116 -12.42 -18.08 -5.15
N GLY A 117 -12.86 -16.91 -4.70
CA GLY A 117 -12.57 -16.36 -3.39
C GLY A 117 -11.15 -15.80 -3.23
N ASN A 118 -10.31 -15.83 -4.27
CA ASN A 118 -8.94 -15.32 -4.23
C ASN A 118 -8.89 -13.81 -4.50
N TRP A 119 -8.09 -13.11 -3.73
CA TRP A 119 -7.82 -11.70 -3.92
C TRP A 119 -6.67 -11.49 -4.91
N LYS A 120 -6.87 -10.61 -5.89
CA LYS A 120 -5.89 -10.22 -6.91
C LYS A 120 -5.76 -8.71 -6.97
N ILE A 121 -4.54 -8.22 -7.24
CA ILE A 121 -4.31 -6.80 -7.51
C ILE A 121 -4.97 -6.45 -8.84
N ALA A 122 -5.95 -5.55 -8.81
CA ALA A 122 -6.62 -5.01 -9.98
C ALA A 122 -5.99 -3.71 -10.48
N ILE A 123 -5.49 -2.88 -9.56
CA ILE A 123 -4.78 -1.64 -9.88
C ILE A 123 -3.56 -1.55 -8.97
N PHE A 124 -2.42 -1.28 -9.55
CA PHE A 124 -1.17 -0.98 -8.87
C PHE A 124 -0.71 0.43 -9.20
N LEU A 125 -0.45 1.23 -8.19
CA LEU A 125 0.11 2.57 -8.30
C LEU A 125 1.24 2.73 -7.29
N ASP A 126 2.38 3.24 -7.71
CA ASP A 126 3.45 3.60 -6.79
C ASP A 126 4.09 4.95 -7.13
N ASN A 127 4.79 5.51 -6.16
CA ASN A 127 5.58 6.73 -6.28
C ASN A 127 6.88 6.60 -5.50
N VAL A 128 7.90 7.34 -5.91
CA VAL A 128 9.11 7.47 -5.13
C VAL A 128 8.76 8.09 -3.76
N ASP A 129 9.19 7.43 -2.70
CA ASP A 129 9.02 7.93 -1.35
C ASP A 129 10.28 8.68 -0.94
N VAL A 130 10.22 10.01 -0.98
CA VAL A 130 11.29 10.87 -0.48
C VAL A 130 11.23 10.95 1.05
N PRO A 131 12.35 11.21 1.73
CA PRO A 131 12.34 11.42 3.18
C PRO A 131 11.30 12.46 3.59
N PRO A 132 10.61 12.28 4.72
CA PRO A 132 9.65 13.25 5.22
C PRO A 132 10.29 14.63 5.32
N GLN A 133 9.66 15.62 4.70
CA GLN A 133 10.04 17.00 4.87
C GLN A 133 9.19 17.58 6.01
N MET A 134 9.79 18.43 6.82
CA MET A 134 9.02 19.17 7.82
C MET A 134 7.96 20.02 7.12
N PRO A 135 6.69 19.95 7.54
CA PRO A 135 5.68 20.87 7.05
C PRO A 135 6.10 22.32 7.23
N PRO A 136 5.68 23.23 6.36
CA PRO A 136 5.91 24.66 6.55
C PRO A 136 5.50 25.11 7.96
N ARG A 137 6.21 26.10 8.50
CA ARG A 137 5.97 26.60 9.88
C ARG A 137 4.53 27.04 10.09
N GLU A 138 3.92 27.60 9.07
CA GLU A 138 2.53 28.05 9.06
C GLU A 138 1.58 26.88 9.31
N VAL A 139 1.78 25.76 8.60
CA VAL A 139 0.99 24.52 8.75
C VAL A 139 1.19 23.92 10.15
N LEU A 140 2.43 23.90 10.65
CA LEU A 140 2.71 23.42 12.01
C LEU A 140 2.03 24.30 13.08
N SER A 141 1.97 25.62 12.85
CA SER A 141 1.26 26.54 13.72
C SER A 141 -0.24 26.26 13.75
N GLU A 142 -0.87 26.09 12.59
CA GLU A 142 -2.30 25.75 12.47
C GLU A 142 -2.64 24.45 13.16
N LEU A 143 -1.83 23.40 12.98
CA LEU A 143 -2.04 22.11 13.63
C LEU A 143 -1.97 22.20 15.16
N ARG A 144 -1.05 23.03 15.70
CA ARG A 144 -0.94 23.25 17.16
C ARG A 144 -2.17 23.99 17.70
N HIS A 145 -2.69 24.96 16.99
CA HIS A 145 -3.88 25.72 17.41
C HIS A 145 -5.15 24.86 17.30
N GLY A 146 -5.29 24.05 16.26
CA GLY A 146 -6.43 23.14 16.07
C GLY A 146 -6.53 22.04 17.13
N LEU A 147 -5.41 21.55 17.65
CA LEU A 147 -5.38 20.55 18.72
C LEU A 147 -5.67 21.16 20.11
N GLY A 148 -5.52 22.48 20.29
CA GLY A 148 -5.77 23.19 21.54
C GLY A 148 -7.24 23.55 21.81
N THR A 149 -8.11 23.54 20.80
CA THR A 149 -9.51 24.00 20.93
C THR A 149 -10.53 22.88 21.23
N GLY A 150 -10.09 21.61 21.28
CA GLY A 150 -10.96 20.44 21.50
C GLY A 150 -11.27 20.06 22.96
N SER A 151 -10.69 20.73 23.97
CA SER A 151 -10.84 20.30 25.36
C SER A 151 -11.28 21.42 26.29
N ARG A 152 -12.51 21.92 26.18
CA ARG A 152 -13.27 22.58 27.28
C ARG A 152 -14.75 22.73 26.89
N ARG A 153 -15.49 21.63 26.92
CA ARG A 153 -16.91 21.66 27.25
C ARG A 153 -17.14 20.83 28.51
N SER A 154 -16.71 21.37 29.63
CA SER A 154 -17.15 20.90 30.94
C SER A 154 -18.59 21.38 31.19
N GLY A 155 -19.45 20.41 31.48
CA GLY A 155 -20.85 20.63 31.75
C GLY A 155 -21.07 21.59 32.90
N ARG A 156 -21.85 22.61 32.70
CA ARG A 156 -22.54 23.38 33.71
C ARG A 156 -23.83 22.63 34.06
N SER A 157 -23.77 21.85 35.14
CA SER A 157 -24.95 21.29 35.82
C SER A 157 -25.82 22.47 36.31
N ARG A 158 -27.03 22.58 35.76
CA ARG A 158 -28.10 23.39 36.34
C ARG A 158 -28.67 22.63 37.53
N ARG A 159 -28.36 23.08 38.72
CA ARG A 159 -29.11 22.77 39.92
C ARG A 159 -30.49 23.45 39.82
N SER A 160 -31.52 22.67 39.65
CA SER A 160 -32.91 23.13 39.90
C SER A 160 -33.16 23.19 41.39
N GLN A 161 -33.34 24.39 41.89
CA GLN A 161 -33.96 24.60 43.23
C GLN A 161 -35.47 24.34 43.10
N ILE A 162 -35.95 23.35 43.81
CA ILE A 162 -37.37 23.20 44.09
C ILE A 162 -37.61 23.97 45.40
N GLY A 163 -38.28 25.11 45.28
CA GLY A 163 -38.79 25.84 46.41
C GLY A 163 -40.11 25.25 46.87
N SER A 164 -40.17 24.92 48.16
CA SER A 164 -41.37 24.62 48.90
C SER A 164 -42.13 25.91 49.18
N ALA A 165 -43.44 25.91 48.96
CA ALA A 165 -44.34 26.81 49.66
C ALA A 165 -45.75 26.16 49.75
N ASN A 166 -46.17 25.97 50.98
CA ASN A 166 -47.50 25.78 51.54
C ASN A 166 -48.50 24.86 50.80
#